data_3eb5627b2acff329b97ef1fcd25670e9
#
_entry.id   3eb5627b2acff329b97ef1fcd25670e9
#
_cell.length_a   1.000
_cell.length_b   1.000
_cell.length_c   1.000
_cell.angle_alpha   90.00
_cell.angle_beta   90.00
_cell.angle_gamma   90.00
#
_symmetry.space_group_name_H-M   'P 1'
#
loop_
_entity.id
_entity.type
_entity.pdbx_description
1 polymer ?
#
loop_
_entity_poly.entity_id
_entity_poly.type
_entity_poly.pdbx_seq_one_letter_code
_entity_poly.pdbx_strand_id
1 'polypeptide(L)'
;TGKLFGGIPGGLAYAVILVGAVLGAITGTVAASVITMGVISLPIMLRYGYSPRLATGVIAASGTITQVIPPSLVLVVLADQLGKSVGDMYRGAIGPSILQVAIFVLFILVLSIVRPKSMPPLPKEVRGDFNWALLAKVLMGMVPSIVLIFLVLGTIFMGLATPTEAGALGGVGAMLLAAMNRRLTWPLI
;
A
#
# COMPACT_ATOMS: atom_id res chain seq x y z
N THR A 1 8.05 0.37 8.61
CA THR A 1 8.18 -0.78 7.72
C THR A 1 9.61 -0.90 7.21
N GLY A 2 10.27 0.19 6.74
CA GLY A 2 11.65 0.13 6.22
C GLY A 2 12.70 -0.43 7.19
N LYS A 3 12.52 -0.24 8.49
CA LYS A 3 13.40 -0.80 9.52
C LYS A 3 13.27 -2.32 9.68
N LEU A 4 12.11 -2.90 9.36
CA LEU A 4 11.89 -4.35 9.43
C LEU A 4 12.67 -5.12 8.37
N PHE A 5 12.77 -4.55 7.18
CA PHE A 5 13.47 -5.15 6.04
C PHE A 5 14.90 -4.63 5.89
N GLY A 6 15.36 -3.74 6.77
CA GLY A 6 16.64 -3.03 6.64
C GLY A 6 17.89 -3.92 6.58
N GLY A 7 17.80 -5.17 7.03
CA GLY A 7 18.90 -6.14 7.00
C GLY A 7 19.19 -6.74 5.63
N ILE A 8 18.26 -6.67 4.72
CA ILE A 8 18.31 -7.35 3.42
C ILE A 8 18.61 -6.31 2.33
N PRO A 9 19.48 -6.61 1.35
CA PRO A 9 19.62 -5.77 0.16
C PRO A 9 18.24 -5.58 -0.49
N GLY A 10 17.89 -4.34 -0.83
CA GLY A 10 16.54 -4.05 -1.34
C GLY A 10 15.46 -3.86 -0.28
N GLY A 11 15.77 -3.93 1.01
CA GLY A 11 14.79 -3.85 2.11
C GLY A 11 13.87 -2.64 2.06
N LEU A 12 14.38 -1.45 1.68
CA LEU A 12 13.54 -0.27 1.49
C LEU A 12 12.60 -0.42 0.29
N ALA A 13 13.04 -1.07 -0.79
CA ALA A 13 12.21 -1.29 -1.97
C ALA A 13 11.03 -2.24 -1.65
N TYR A 14 11.27 -3.32 -0.90
CA TYR A 14 10.19 -4.18 -0.40
C TYR A 14 9.21 -3.41 0.47
N ALA A 15 9.72 -2.57 1.37
CA ALA A 15 8.88 -1.74 2.22
C ALA A 15 8.01 -0.77 1.39
N VAL A 16 8.56 -0.17 0.33
CA VAL A 16 7.84 0.73 -0.57
C VAL A 16 6.73 -0.02 -1.32
N ILE A 17 7.01 -1.22 -1.84
CA ILE A 17 6.00 -2.03 -2.54
C ILE A 17 4.85 -2.41 -1.59
N LEU A 18 5.16 -2.91 -0.40
CA LEU A 18 4.13 -3.34 0.56
C LEU A 18 3.30 -2.16 1.08
N VAL A 19 3.96 -1.05 1.42
CA VAL A 19 3.27 0.16 1.86
C VAL A 19 2.49 0.77 0.70
N GLY A 20 3.03 0.76 -0.52
CA GLY A 20 2.35 1.20 -1.72
C GLY A 20 1.08 0.41 -1.99
N ALA A 21 1.12 -0.92 -1.84
CA ALA A 21 -0.05 -1.78 -1.98
C ALA A 21 -1.16 -1.42 -0.96
N VAL A 22 -0.79 -1.21 0.31
CA VAL A 22 -1.75 -0.83 1.36
C VAL A 22 -2.29 0.59 1.14
N LEU A 23 -1.42 1.56 0.83
CA LEU A 23 -1.85 2.92 0.53
C LEU A 23 -2.72 2.97 -0.73
N GLY A 24 -2.41 2.12 -1.69
CA GLY A 24 -3.19 1.97 -2.90
C GLY A 24 -4.64 1.61 -2.63
N ALA A 25 -4.84 0.61 -1.80
CA ALA A 25 -6.18 0.20 -1.38
C ALA A 25 -6.96 1.31 -0.62
N ILE A 26 -6.24 2.29 -0.03
CA ILE A 26 -6.88 3.40 0.70
C ILE A 26 -7.16 4.58 -0.23
N THR A 27 -6.21 4.94 -1.11
CA THR A 27 -6.28 6.17 -1.92
C THR A 27 -7.10 5.98 -3.19
N GLY A 28 -7.14 4.78 -3.75
CA GLY A 28 -7.83 4.46 -4.99
C GLY A 28 -7.30 5.18 -6.24
N THR A 29 -6.28 6.06 -6.10
CA THR A 29 -5.72 6.85 -7.20
C THR A 29 -4.20 6.72 -7.27
N VAL A 30 -3.67 6.46 -8.49
CA VAL A 30 -2.22 6.31 -8.73
C VAL A 30 -1.46 7.58 -8.41
N ALA A 31 -1.97 8.73 -8.88
CA ALA A 31 -1.28 10.01 -8.70
C ALA A 31 -1.01 10.32 -7.22
N ALA A 32 -2.04 10.20 -6.37
CA ALA A 32 -1.89 10.44 -4.94
C ALA A 32 -0.91 9.46 -4.29
N SER A 33 -0.95 8.18 -4.67
CA SER A 33 -0.06 7.16 -4.13
C SER A 33 1.38 7.38 -4.55
N VAL A 34 1.64 7.63 -5.84
CA VAL A 34 3.00 7.87 -6.36
C VAL A 34 3.60 9.14 -5.74
N ILE A 35 2.83 10.25 -5.67
CA ILE A 35 3.30 11.50 -5.09
C ILE A 35 3.61 11.30 -3.61
N THR A 36 2.71 10.70 -2.85
CA THR A 36 2.91 10.45 -1.41
C THR A 36 4.13 9.57 -1.16
N MET A 37 4.27 8.47 -1.91
CA MET A 37 5.43 7.60 -1.83
C MET A 37 6.71 8.31 -2.28
N GLY A 38 6.63 9.14 -3.32
CA GLY A 38 7.75 9.93 -3.81
C GLY A 38 8.28 10.89 -2.75
N VAL A 39 7.40 11.68 -2.15
CA VAL A 39 7.78 12.65 -1.12
C VAL A 39 8.37 11.98 0.13
N ILE A 40 7.80 10.84 0.55
CA ILE A 40 8.23 10.17 1.78
C ILE A 40 9.42 9.24 1.55
N SER A 41 9.38 8.41 0.50
CA SER A 41 10.31 7.29 0.35
C SER A 41 11.54 7.65 -0.48
N LEU A 42 11.41 8.52 -1.50
CA LEU A 42 12.52 8.85 -2.39
C LEU A 42 13.71 9.49 -1.66
N PRO A 43 13.53 10.51 -0.80
CA PRO A 43 14.65 11.09 -0.06
C PRO A 43 15.37 10.07 0.82
N ILE A 44 14.59 9.17 1.43
CA ILE A 44 15.12 8.10 2.29
C ILE A 44 15.93 7.10 1.46
N MET A 45 15.40 6.65 0.33
CA MET A 45 16.10 5.71 -0.55
C MET A 45 17.41 6.29 -1.09
N LEU A 46 17.38 7.55 -1.53
CA LEU A 46 18.59 8.23 -2.03
C LEU A 46 19.63 8.42 -0.92
N ARG A 47 19.21 8.81 0.27
CA ARG A 47 20.09 8.97 1.44
C ARG A 47 20.84 7.68 1.78
N TYR A 48 20.21 6.52 1.59
CA TYR A 48 20.83 5.21 1.85
C TYR A 48 21.48 4.59 0.63
N GLY A 49 21.78 5.38 -0.40
CA GLY A 49 22.61 4.96 -1.54
C GLY A 49 21.89 4.13 -2.60
N TYR A 50 20.56 4.13 -2.61
CA TYR A 50 19.81 3.53 -3.72
C TYR A 50 20.05 4.30 -5.02
N SER A 51 20.20 3.57 -6.12
CA SER A 51 20.26 4.18 -7.44
C SER A 51 19.00 5.01 -7.71
N PRO A 52 19.10 6.28 -8.15
CA PRO A 52 17.93 7.13 -8.43
C PRO A 52 16.94 6.47 -9.40
N ARG A 53 17.45 5.84 -10.47
CA ARG A 53 16.64 5.13 -11.45
C ARG A 53 15.79 4.03 -10.83
N LEU A 54 16.38 3.29 -9.91
CA LEU A 54 15.70 2.20 -9.24
C LEU A 54 14.71 2.72 -8.20
N ALA A 55 15.09 3.72 -7.41
CA ALA A 55 14.21 4.30 -6.41
C ALA A 55 12.95 4.89 -7.04
N THR A 56 13.09 5.70 -8.10
CA THR A 56 11.95 6.27 -8.83
C THR A 56 11.11 5.21 -9.51
N GLY A 57 11.74 4.19 -10.12
CA GLY A 57 11.04 3.08 -10.77
C GLY A 57 10.21 2.26 -9.78
N VAL A 58 10.76 1.92 -8.62
CA VAL A 58 10.02 1.17 -7.58
C VAL A 58 8.85 1.99 -7.03
N ILE A 59 9.03 3.29 -6.81
CA ILE A 59 7.97 4.18 -6.34
C ILE A 59 6.85 4.27 -7.38
N ALA A 60 7.18 4.50 -8.64
CA ALA A 60 6.20 4.57 -9.72
C ALA A 60 5.45 3.24 -9.86
N ALA A 61 6.17 2.11 -9.87
CA ALA A 61 5.58 0.79 -9.95
C ALA A 61 4.67 0.48 -8.75
N SER A 62 5.11 0.79 -7.52
CA SER A 62 4.28 0.57 -6.32
C SER A 62 3.00 1.40 -6.34
N GLY A 63 3.04 2.60 -6.87
CA GLY A 63 1.85 3.43 -7.02
C GLY A 63 0.86 2.91 -8.06
N THR A 64 1.31 2.25 -9.14
CA THR A 64 0.40 1.68 -10.14
C THR A 64 -0.38 0.46 -9.66
N ILE A 65 0.14 -0.27 -8.67
CA ILE A 65 -0.57 -1.39 -8.02
C ILE A 65 -1.95 -0.95 -7.51
N THR A 66 -2.08 0.30 -7.10
CA THR A 66 -3.30 0.86 -6.49
C THR A 66 -4.55 0.72 -7.36
N GLN A 67 -4.40 0.68 -8.67
CA GLN A 67 -5.54 0.57 -9.59
C GLN A 67 -6.07 -0.85 -9.74
N VAL A 68 -5.27 -1.85 -9.40
CA VAL A 68 -5.65 -3.25 -9.54
C VAL A 68 -6.13 -3.84 -8.22
N ILE A 69 -5.59 -3.36 -7.08
CA ILE A 69 -5.99 -3.82 -5.75
C ILE A 69 -7.36 -3.24 -5.37
N PRO A 70 -8.38 -4.07 -5.09
CA PRO A 70 -9.64 -3.59 -4.55
C PRO A 70 -9.47 -2.95 -3.15
N PRO A 71 -10.23 -1.88 -2.82
CA PRO A 71 -11.21 -1.17 -3.64
C PRO A 71 -10.55 -0.18 -4.61
N SER A 72 -10.88 -0.27 -5.89
CA SER A 72 -10.29 0.56 -6.95
C SER A 72 -11.38 1.31 -7.72
N LEU A 73 -11.17 2.61 -7.92
CA LEU A 73 -12.08 3.45 -8.71
C LEU A 73 -12.17 2.96 -10.17
N VAL A 74 -11.04 2.52 -10.74
CA VAL A 74 -10.99 2.01 -12.11
C VAL A 74 -11.85 0.78 -12.29
N LEU A 75 -11.84 -0.14 -11.32
CA LEU A 75 -12.68 -1.33 -11.36
C LEU A 75 -14.16 -1.01 -11.23
N VAL A 76 -14.52 0.04 -10.47
CA VAL A 76 -15.92 0.52 -10.39
C VAL A 76 -16.38 1.06 -11.73
N VAL A 77 -15.59 1.95 -12.34
CA VAL A 77 -15.93 2.52 -13.67
C VAL A 77 -15.99 1.43 -14.73
N LEU A 78 -15.05 0.48 -14.70
CA LEU A 78 -15.03 -0.64 -15.64
C LEU A 78 -16.26 -1.54 -15.46
N ALA A 79 -16.67 -1.81 -14.24
CA ALA A 79 -17.88 -2.58 -13.94
C ALA A 79 -19.13 -1.91 -14.53
N ASP A 80 -19.24 -0.59 -14.34
CA ASP A 80 -20.34 0.21 -14.90
C ASP A 80 -20.37 0.15 -16.42
N GLN A 81 -19.24 0.38 -17.08
CA GLN A 81 -19.14 0.35 -18.55
C GLN A 81 -19.41 -1.04 -19.16
N LEU A 82 -19.08 -2.11 -18.44
CA LEU A 82 -19.31 -3.48 -18.89
C LEU A 82 -20.66 -4.03 -18.45
N GLY A 83 -21.45 -3.27 -17.68
CA GLY A 83 -22.71 -3.74 -17.11
C GLY A 83 -22.55 -4.94 -16.18
N LYS A 84 -21.45 -5.00 -15.44
CA LYS A 84 -21.12 -6.08 -14.52
C LYS A 84 -21.21 -5.62 -13.07
N SER A 85 -21.36 -6.57 -12.15
CA SER A 85 -21.33 -6.31 -10.73
C SER A 85 -19.93 -5.84 -10.29
N VAL A 86 -19.86 -4.74 -9.53
CA VAL A 86 -18.59 -4.26 -8.94
C VAL A 86 -17.99 -5.33 -8.01
N GLY A 87 -18.84 -6.07 -7.27
CA GLY A 87 -18.39 -7.16 -6.42
C GLY A 87 -17.69 -8.27 -7.20
N ASP A 88 -18.22 -8.63 -8.37
CA ASP A 88 -17.59 -9.65 -9.25
C ASP A 88 -16.28 -9.14 -9.86
N MET A 89 -16.24 -7.87 -10.25
CA MET A 89 -15.00 -7.25 -10.74
C MET A 89 -13.92 -7.24 -9.65
N TYR A 90 -14.29 -6.91 -8.42
CA TYR A 90 -13.35 -6.95 -7.29
C TYR A 90 -12.86 -8.36 -6.98
N ARG A 91 -13.77 -9.37 -6.99
CA ARG A 91 -13.37 -10.78 -6.82
C ARG A 91 -12.41 -11.23 -7.91
N GLY A 92 -12.71 -10.89 -9.16
CA GLY A 92 -11.85 -11.19 -10.30
C GLY A 92 -10.47 -10.50 -10.25
N ALA A 93 -10.38 -9.32 -9.66
CA ALA A 93 -9.15 -8.55 -9.55
C ALA A 93 -8.19 -9.05 -8.45
N ILE A 94 -8.66 -9.82 -7.46
CA ILE A 94 -7.80 -10.31 -6.36
C ILE A 94 -6.62 -11.14 -6.89
N GLY A 95 -6.88 -12.10 -7.78
CA GLY A 95 -5.84 -12.94 -8.36
C GLY A 95 -4.76 -12.16 -9.08
N PRO A 96 -5.11 -11.34 -10.09
CA PRO A 96 -4.16 -10.45 -10.78
C PRO A 96 -3.41 -9.50 -9.84
N SER A 97 -4.06 -8.96 -8.81
CA SER A 97 -3.44 -8.07 -7.83
C SER A 97 -2.32 -8.77 -7.05
N ILE A 98 -2.60 -9.97 -6.55
CA ILE A 98 -1.62 -10.78 -5.81
C ILE A 98 -0.45 -11.13 -6.74
N LEU A 99 -0.74 -11.55 -7.97
CA LEU A 99 0.28 -11.88 -8.97
C LEU A 99 1.16 -10.66 -9.28
N GLN A 100 0.59 -9.49 -9.45
CA GLN A 100 1.33 -8.26 -9.73
C GLN A 100 2.26 -7.89 -8.57
N VAL A 101 1.79 -7.94 -7.33
CA VAL A 101 2.63 -7.72 -6.14
C VAL A 101 3.76 -8.75 -6.07
N ALA A 102 3.44 -10.01 -6.31
CA ALA A 102 4.44 -11.10 -6.32
C ALA A 102 5.52 -10.88 -7.38
N ILE A 103 5.15 -10.46 -8.59
CA ILE A 103 6.09 -10.13 -9.67
C ILE A 103 7.02 -8.97 -9.25
N PHE A 104 6.48 -7.93 -8.62
CA PHE A 104 7.31 -6.80 -8.17
C PHE A 104 8.26 -7.19 -7.04
N VAL A 105 7.79 -7.98 -6.09
CA VAL A 105 8.63 -8.53 -5.02
C VAL A 105 9.73 -9.42 -5.60
N LEU A 106 9.37 -10.30 -6.55
CA LEU A 106 10.33 -11.17 -7.24
C LEU A 106 11.35 -10.35 -8.04
N PHE A 107 10.92 -9.31 -8.74
CA PHE A 107 11.81 -8.42 -9.48
C PHE A 107 12.85 -7.78 -8.54
N ILE A 108 12.42 -7.25 -7.39
CA ILE A 108 13.35 -6.70 -6.40
C ILE A 108 14.28 -7.77 -5.84
N LEU A 109 13.78 -8.99 -5.63
CA LEU A 109 14.59 -10.11 -5.15
C LEU A 109 15.69 -10.45 -6.16
N VAL A 110 15.34 -10.60 -7.42
CA VAL A 110 16.32 -10.86 -8.49
C VAL A 110 17.33 -9.71 -8.57
N LEU A 111 16.87 -8.48 -8.52
CA LEU A 111 17.73 -7.31 -8.59
C LEU A 111 18.67 -7.19 -7.38
N SER A 112 18.21 -7.57 -6.19
CA SER A 112 19.01 -7.57 -4.96
C SER A 112 20.15 -8.58 -5.01
N ILE A 113 19.99 -9.66 -5.78
CA ILE A 113 21.01 -10.69 -6.01
C ILE A 113 21.97 -10.25 -7.12
N VAL A 114 21.44 -9.77 -8.24
CA VAL A 114 22.22 -9.44 -9.45
C VAL A 114 22.97 -8.12 -9.31
N ARG A 115 22.37 -7.13 -8.64
CA ARG A 115 22.94 -5.78 -8.46
C ARG A 115 22.85 -5.27 -7.02
N PRO A 116 23.46 -5.94 -6.04
CA PRO A 116 23.36 -5.56 -4.62
C PRO A 116 23.87 -4.15 -4.33
N LYS A 117 24.84 -3.66 -5.12
CA LYS A 117 25.37 -2.29 -5.01
C LYS A 117 24.35 -1.19 -5.33
N SER A 118 23.30 -1.48 -6.11
CA SER A 118 22.26 -0.52 -6.46
C SER A 118 21.18 -0.38 -5.39
N MET A 119 21.16 -1.30 -4.43
CA MET A 119 20.19 -1.38 -3.33
C MET A 119 20.86 -1.80 -2.03
N PRO A 120 21.78 -0.98 -1.48
CA PRO A 120 22.51 -1.35 -0.28
C PRO A 120 21.54 -1.57 0.89
N PRO A 121 21.87 -2.54 1.78
CA PRO A 121 21.12 -2.72 3.02
C PRO A 121 21.30 -1.50 3.92
N LEU A 122 20.33 -1.22 4.78
CA LEU A 122 20.43 -0.15 5.75
C LEU A 122 21.62 -0.34 6.69
N PRO A 123 22.37 0.71 7.06
CA PRO A 123 23.41 0.66 8.06
C PRO A 123 22.92 0.08 9.38
N LYS A 124 23.79 -0.66 10.08
CA LYS A 124 23.43 -1.33 11.37
C LYS A 124 22.88 -0.36 12.42
N GLU A 125 23.36 0.86 12.42
CA GLU A 125 22.98 1.93 13.36
C GLU A 125 21.52 2.40 13.17
N VAL A 126 20.97 2.23 11.98
CA VAL A 126 19.59 2.66 11.63
C VAL A 126 18.64 1.46 11.58
N ARG A 127 19.19 0.26 11.53
CA ARG A 127 18.41 -0.97 11.72
C ARG A 127 17.89 -0.96 13.13
N GLY A 128 16.58 -0.85 13.32
CA GLY A 128 16.04 -1.23 14.61
C GLY A 128 16.31 -2.72 14.80
N ASP A 129 16.79 -3.14 15.97
CA ASP A 129 16.76 -4.54 16.32
C ASP A 129 15.35 -5.05 16.09
N PHE A 130 15.23 -6.22 15.46
CA PHE A 130 13.93 -6.86 15.25
C PHE A 130 13.32 -7.12 16.63
N ASN A 131 12.53 -6.17 17.08
CA ASN A 131 11.86 -6.25 18.37
C ASN A 131 10.35 -6.40 18.11
N TRP A 132 9.70 -7.26 18.89
CA TRP A 132 8.25 -7.40 18.88
C TRP A 132 7.53 -6.05 19.06
N ALA A 133 8.12 -5.13 19.80
CA ALA A 133 7.60 -3.77 19.95
C ALA A 133 7.59 -2.98 18.63
N LEU A 134 8.59 -3.16 17.77
CA LEU A 134 8.64 -2.51 16.45
C LEU A 134 7.58 -3.13 15.51
N LEU A 135 7.45 -4.46 15.51
CA LEU A 135 6.44 -5.16 14.74
C LEU A 135 5.03 -4.74 15.20
N ALA A 136 4.78 -4.73 16.50
CA ALA A 136 3.52 -4.29 17.08
C ALA A 136 3.18 -2.84 16.69
N LYS A 137 4.15 -1.92 16.74
CA LYS A 137 3.97 -0.52 16.34
C LYS A 137 3.61 -0.37 14.84
N VAL A 138 4.25 -1.16 13.98
CA VAL A 138 3.94 -1.18 12.53
C VAL A 138 2.55 -1.77 12.30
N LEU A 139 2.24 -2.89 12.93
CA LEU A 139 0.92 -3.52 12.83
C LEU A 139 -0.18 -2.61 13.38
N MET A 140 -0.01 -2.02 14.57
CA MET A 140 -0.99 -1.09 15.14
C MET A 140 -1.24 0.12 14.23
N GLY A 141 -0.23 0.58 13.49
CA GLY A 141 -0.40 1.67 12.51
C GLY A 141 -1.12 1.24 11.24
N MET A 142 -1.02 -0.04 10.84
CA MET A 142 -1.61 -0.56 9.61
C MET A 142 -2.96 -1.26 9.84
N VAL A 143 -3.14 -1.91 10.98
CA VAL A 143 -4.34 -2.69 11.31
C VAL A 143 -5.64 -1.89 11.16
N PRO A 144 -5.78 -0.66 11.66
CA PRO A 144 -7.01 0.09 11.51
C PRO A 144 -7.41 0.28 10.05
N SER A 145 -6.45 0.61 9.20
CA SER A 145 -6.70 0.78 7.76
C SER A 145 -7.05 -0.53 7.08
N ILE A 146 -6.35 -1.61 7.42
CA ILE A 146 -6.62 -2.95 6.89
C ILE A 146 -8.01 -3.42 7.30
N VAL A 147 -8.39 -3.25 8.57
CA VAL A 147 -9.73 -3.59 9.07
C VAL A 147 -10.81 -2.82 8.32
N LEU A 148 -10.58 -1.53 8.08
CA LEU A 148 -11.53 -0.70 7.32
C LEU A 148 -11.70 -1.21 5.87
N ILE A 149 -10.60 -1.56 5.20
CA ILE A 149 -10.62 -2.12 3.85
C ILE A 149 -11.40 -3.44 3.84
N PHE A 150 -11.12 -4.35 4.78
CA PHE A 150 -11.84 -5.62 4.89
C PHE A 150 -13.32 -5.44 5.21
N LEU A 151 -13.68 -4.45 6.01
CA LEU A 151 -15.07 -4.13 6.31
C LEU A 151 -15.80 -3.63 5.06
N VAL A 152 -15.23 -2.69 4.33
CA VAL A 152 -15.78 -2.15 3.08
C VAL A 152 -15.91 -3.25 2.01
N LEU A 153 -14.84 -4.00 1.77
CA LEU A 153 -14.87 -5.08 0.78
C LEU A 153 -15.80 -6.23 1.21
N GLY A 154 -15.79 -6.57 2.49
CA GLY A 154 -16.63 -7.63 3.03
C GLY A 154 -18.11 -7.34 2.84
N THR A 155 -18.57 -6.13 3.10
CA THR A 155 -19.96 -5.74 2.88
C THR A 155 -20.37 -5.79 1.41
N ILE A 156 -19.47 -5.43 0.48
CA ILE A 156 -19.70 -5.54 -0.96
C ILE A 156 -19.74 -7.03 -1.39
N PHE A 157 -18.81 -7.85 -0.92
CA PHE A 157 -18.73 -9.26 -1.29
C PHE A 157 -19.89 -10.10 -0.76
N MET A 158 -20.43 -9.74 0.41
CA MET A 158 -21.60 -10.36 0.99
C MET A 158 -22.91 -9.87 0.36
N GLY A 159 -22.85 -8.84 -0.53
CA GLY A 159 -24.03 -8.22 -1.13
C GLY A 159 -24.87 -7.41 -0.13
N LEU A 160 -24.30 -7.05 1.02
CA LEU A 160 -24.98 -6.30 2.09
C LEU A 160 -25.03 -4.80 1.80
N ALA A 161 -24.09 -4.31 1.00
CA ALA A 161 -24.00 -2.90 0.63
C ALA A 161 -23.58 -2.75 -0.82
N THR A 162 -24.13 -1.73 -1.47
CA THR A 162 -23.63 -1.25 -2.76
C THR A 162 -22.27 -0.58 -2.58
N PRO A 163 -21.45 -0.43 -3.64
CA PRO A 163 -20.17 0.26 -3.54
C PRO A 163 -20.27 1.66 -2.95
N THR A 164 -21.34 2.38 -3.25
CA THR A 164 -21.59 3.74 -2.72
C THR A 164 -21.86 3.70 -1.21
N GLU A 165 -22.71 2.78 -0.76
CA GLU A 165 -23.02 2.60 0.67
C GLU A 165 -21.80 2.13 1.45
N ALA A 166 -21.04 1.18 0.89
CA ALA A 166 -19.78 0.71 1.48
C ALA A 166 -18.74 1.82 1.56
N GLY A 167 -18.68 2.70 0.56
CA GLY A 167 -17.84 3.92 0.59
C GLY A 167 -18.24 4.87 1.72
N ALA A 168 -19.53 5.09 1.91
CA ALA A 168 -20.05 5.91 3.02
C ALA A 168 -19.69 5.29 4.39
N LEU A 169 -19.85 3.97 4.54
CA LEU A 169 -19.42 3.23 5.73
C LEU A 169 -17.90 3.38 5.97
N GLY A 170 -17.11 3.33 4.90
CA GLY A 170 -15.67 3.57 4.94
C GLY A 170 -15.33 4.96 5.44
N GLY A 171 -16.05 6.00 4.97
CA GLY A 171 -15.88 7.37 5.42
C GLY A 171 -16.21 7.55 6.91
N VAL A 172 -17.34 7.01 7.35
CA VAL A 172 -17.71 7.01 8.79
C VAL A 172 -16.69 6.26 9.63
N GLY A 173 -16.23 5.10 9.15
CA GLY A 173 -15.19 4.32 9.82
C GLY A 173 -13.86 5.08 9.93
N ALA A 174 -13.45 5.80 8.90
CA ALA A 174 -12.26 6.65 8.92
C ALA A 174 -12.40 7.81 9.93
N MET A 175 -13.56 8.46 9.99
CA MET A 175 -13.84 9.50 10.98
C MET A 175 -13.79 8.95 12.41
N LEU A 176 -14.37 7.76 12.65
CA LEU A 176 -14.29 7.09 13.96
C LEU A 176 -12.85 6.77 14.35
N LEU A 177 -12.04 6.26 13.42
CA LEU A 177 -10.61 6.01 13.66
C LEU A 177 -9.84 7.30 13.97
N ALA A 178 -10.14 8.40 13.27
CA ALA A 178 -9.55 9.70 13.53
C ALA A 178 -9.94 10.23 14.92
N ALA A 179 -11.20 10.07 15.32
CA ALA A 179 -11.70 10.43 16.63
C ALA A 179 -11.02 9.62 17.75
N MET A 180 -10.92 8.28 17.59
CA MET A 180 -10.24 7.39 18.55
C MET A 180 -8.76 7.76 18.72
N ASN A 181 -8.09 8.19 17.66
CA ASN A 181 -6.71 8.65 17.70
C ASN A 181 -6.56 10.12 18.15
N ARG A 182 -7.64 10.77 18.56
CA ARG A 182 -7.69 12.20 18.96
C ARG A 182 -7.12 13.15 17.90
N ARG A 183 -7.24 12.79 16.62
CA ARG A 183 -6.77 13.58 15.49
C ARG A 183 -7.91 14.19 14.67
N LEU A 184 -9.14 14.07 15.15
CA LEU A 184 -10.28 14.70 14.53
C LEU A 184 -10.23 16.21 14.86
N THR A 185 -9.79 17.01 13.91
CA THR A 185 -9.76 18.47 14.02
C THR A 185 -10.74 19.08 13.02
N TRP A 186 -11.34 20.22 13.37
CA TRP A 186 -12.34 20.92 12.52
C TRP A 186 -11.93 21.12 11.05
N PRO A 187 -10.64 21.33 10.71
CA PRO A 187 -10.20 21.42 9.31
C PRO A 187 -10.20 20.09 8.55
N LEU A 188 -10.47 18.95 9.19
CA LEU A 188 -10.49 17.61 8.58
C LEU A 188 -11.91 17.10 8.26
N ILE A 189 -12.95 17.83 8.69
CA ILE A 189 -14.35 17.59 8.43
C ILE A 189 -14.84 18.53 7.33
#